data_f1963ee368acee7d6ffb600966b2fd7b
#
_entry.id   f1963ee368acee7d6ffb600966b2fd7b
#
_cell.length_a   1.000
_cell.length_b   1.000
_cell.length_c   1.000
_cell.angle_alpha   90.00
_cell.angle_beta   90.00
_cell.angle_gamma   90.00
#
_symmetry.space_group_name_H-M   'P 1'
#
loop_
_entity.id
_entity.type
_entity.pdbx_description
1 polymer ?
#
loop_
_entity_poly.entity_id
_entity_poly.type
_entity_poly.pdbx_seq_one_letter_code
_entity_poly.pdbx_strand_id
1 'polypeptide(L)'
;MSKFGVGKWKVTTIDCGWHIGNKVNLTPGRDDHPVKLPYLAFLLQDGEKNILIDNGINERFLINGCAWGGCPADAGEKDLVNSLAKVGLKPSDIDLMLYTHLHNDHAGNAQLFTNTRSIAQFDDYDNLLNPCYGETVRRDHDPAVIPYLKENKDLILVDGDMDLCEGIRIIKTPGHTRGSQSFVVNTTNGLRVFVGDLFHLRSMAFPTLTEMKDYDGQIVHITPYDESVPCVASTLIYNHYDLYKSYDKVRSYCPEWKPEYLICGHESGHLYGEI
;
A
#
# COMPACT_ATOMS: atom_id res chain seq x y z
N MET A 1 -24.92 -10.29 6.50
CA MET A 1 -25.29 -9.39 5.40
C MET A 1 -24.52 -8.10 5.61
N SER A 2 -23.67 -7.71 4.68
CA SER A 2 -22.75 -6.60 4.83
C SER A 2 -23.50 -5.29 5.06
N LYS A 3 -23.09 -4.52 6.06
CA LYS A 3 -23.53 -3.13 6.29
C LYS A 3 -23.10 -2.16 5.17
N PHE A 4 -22.48 -2.66 4.13
CA PHE A 4 -21.96 -1.89 3.02
C PHE A 4 -23.03 -1.86 1.92
N GLY A 5 -23.63 -0.71 1.68
CA GLY A 5 -24.58 -0.47 0.59
C GLY A 5 -23.92 -0.61 -0.80
N VAL A 6 -24.66 -0.28 -1.85
CA VAL A 6 -24.09 -0.20 -3.22
C VAL A 6 -22.94 0.79 -3.20
N GLY A 7 -21.78 0.37 -3.69
CA GLY A 7 -20.58 1.18 -3.62
C GLY A 7 -20.63 2.40 -4.52
N LYS A 8 -20.18 3.53 -3.98
CA LYS A 8 -20.12 4.80 -4.71
C LYS A 8 -18.68 5.21 -5.09
N TRP A 9 -17.70 4.55 -4.50
CA TRP A 9 -16.30 4.94 -4.68
C TRP A 9 -15.72 4.40 -5.98
N LYS A 10 -15.47 5.28 -6.92
CA LYS A 10 -14.66 4.98 -8.10
C LYS A 10 -13.20 4.91 -7.68
N VAL A 11 -12.50 3.85 -8.09
CA VAL A 11 -11.06 3.69 -7.84
C VAL A 11 -10.27 4.01 -9.08
N THR A 12 -9.18 4.74 -8.92
CA THR A 12 -8.17 4.97 -9.96
C THR A 12 -6.79 4.69 -9.38
N THR A 13 -6.02 3.82 -10.03
CA THR A 13 -4.61 3.58 -9.67
C THR A 13 -3.77 4.78 -10.06
N ILE A 14 -2.94 5.24 -9.14
CA ILE A 14 -1.98 6.33 -9.31
C ILE A 14 -0.59 5.70 -9.31
N ASP A 15 0.07 5.77 -10.45
CA ASP A 15 1.43 5.31 -10.65
C ASP A 15 2.42 6.31 -10.05
N CYS A 16 3.18 5.88 -9.05
CA CYS A 16 4.18 6.68 -8.34
C CYS A 16 5.62 6.29 -8.73
N GLY A 17 5.79 5.58 -9.86
CA GLY A 17 7.07 5.08 -10.33
C GLY A 17 7.30 3.61 -10.03
N TRP A 18 8.53 3.15 -10.18
CA TRP A 18 8.86 1.73 -10.13
C TRP A 18 10.22 1.46 -9.47
N HIS A 19 10.40 0.21 -9.05
CA HIS A 19 11.70 -0.37 -8.68
C HIS A 19 11.87 -1.76 -9.29
N ILE A 20 13.13 -2.21 -9.38
CA ILE A 20 13.46 -3.59 -9.75
C ILE A 20 13.88 -4.31 -8.49
N GLY A 21 13.01 -5.15 -7.96
CA GLY A 21 13.28 -5.97 -6.81
C GLY A 21 13.58 -7.42 -7.19
N ASN A 22 14.36 -8.12 -6.37
CA ASN A 22 14.47 -9.56 -6.48
C ASN A 22 13.23 -10.17 -5.82
N LYS A 23 12.46 -10.94 -6.55
CA LYS A 23 11.22 -11.53 -6.08
C LYS A 23 11.43 -12.42 -4.86
N VAL A 24 12.59 -13.07 -4.71
CA VAL A 24 12.91 -13.86 -3.52
C VAL A 24 12.85 -13.05 -2.22
N ASN A 25 13.05 -11.74 -2.29
CA ASN A 25 12.92 -10.87 -1.12
C ASN A 25 11.46 -10.67 -0.69
N LEU A 26 10.53 -10.81 -1.63
CA LEU A 26 9.09 -10.71 -1.37
C LEU A 26 8.50 -12.08 -1.05
N THR A 27 8.92 -13.13 -1.79
CA THR A 27 8.45 -14.51 -1.62
C THR A 27 9.63 -15.45 -1.35
N PRO A 28 10.08 -15.57 -0.10
CA PRO A 28 11.26 -16.36 0.26
C PRO A 28 11.21 -17.81 -0.23
N GLY A 29 12.35 -18.28 -0.76
CA GLY A 29 12.48 -19.67 -1.21
C GLY A 29 11.87 -19.98 -2.58
N ARG A 30 11.41 -18.96 -3.31
CA ARG A 30 10.84 -19.10 -4.66
C ARG A 30 11.45 -18.08 -5.60
N ASP A 31 11.51 -18.42 -6.88
CA ASP A 31 11.83 -17.56 -8.04
C ASP A 31 12.87 -16.45 -7.79
N ASP A 32 14.12 -16.76 -8.02
CA ASP A 32 15.25 -15.83 -7.86
C ASP A 32 15.52 -15.07 -9.18
N HIS A 33 14.63 -14.19 -9.58
CA HIS A 33 14.85 -13.30 -10.72
C HIS A 33 14.29 -11.90 -10.45
N PRO A 34 14.90 -10.87 -11.05
CA PRO A 34 14.43 -9.50 -10.89
C PRO A 34 13.05 -9.32 -11.51
N VAL A 35 12.18 -8.58 -10.84
CA VAL A 35 10.87 -8.16 -11.34
C VAL A 35 10.73 -6.66 -11.14
N LYS A 36 10.26 -5.98 -12.16
CA LYS A 36 9.96 -4.56 -12.09
C LYS A 36 8.55 -4.39 -11.50
N LEU A 37 8.47 -3.72 -10.36
CA LEU A 37 7.26 -3.54 -9.57
C LEU A 37 6.94 -2.05 -9.38
N PRO A 38 5.66 -1.66 -9.33
CA PRO A 38 5.27 -0.28 -9.11
C PRO A 38 5.37 0.14 -7.65
N TYR A 39 5.48 1.46 -7.44
CA TYR A 39 4.97 2.15 -6.27
C TYR A 39 3.58 2.66 -6.59
N LEU A 40 2.59 2.34 -5.76
CA LEU A 40 1.20 2.65 -6.05
C LEU A 40 0.58 3.54 -4.97
N ALA A 41 -0.28 4.45 -5.42
CA ALA A 41 -1.28 5.09 -4.62
C ALA A 41 -2.66 4.86 -5.26
N PHE A 42 -3.74 5.05 -4.50
CA PHE A 42 -5.07 4.79 -5.01
C PHE A 42 -5.99 5.96 -4.72
N LEU A 43 -6.55 6.53 -5.78
CA LEU A 43 -7.53 7.61 -5.70
C LEU A 43 -8.94 7.04 -5.61
N LEU A 44 -9.66 7.40 -4.56
CA LEU A 44 -11.07 7.10 -4.37
C LEU A 44 -11.89 8.37 -4.61
N GLN A 45 -12.90 8.30 -5.47
CA GLN A 45 -13.77 9.42 -5.81
C GLN A 45 -15.25 9.03 -5.72
N ASP A 46 -16.08 9.87 -5.12
CA ASP A 46 -17.54 9.68 -5.08
C ASP A 46 -18.32 10.79 -5.84
N GLY A 47 -17.60 11.66 -6.55
CA GLY A 47 -18.14 12.82 -7.26
C GLY A 47 -18.08 14.14 -6.46
N GLU A 48 -17.90 14.06 -5.14
CA GLU A 48 -17.76 15.22 -4.26
C GLU A 48 -16.38 15.30 -3.63
N LYS A 49 -15.78 14.12 -3.31
CA LYS A 49 -14.52 14.00 -2.58
C LYS A 49 -13.48 13.22 -3.35
N ASN A 50 -12.24 13.64 -3.16
CA ASN A 50 -11.03 12.98 -3.61
C ASN A 50 -10.26 12.47 -2.37
N ILE A 51 -10.21 11.16 -2.17
CA ILE A 51 -9.45 10.52 -1.09
C ILE A 51 -8.28 9.79 -1.72
N LEU A 52 -7.07 10.03 -1.22
CA LEU A 52 -5.88 9.33 -1.70
C LEU A 52 -5.38 8.35 -0.64
N ILE A 53 -5.16 7.10 -1.03
CA ILE A 53 -4.51 6.07 -0.22
C ILE A 53 -3.06 6.00 -0.65
N ASP A 54 -2.13 6.26 0.27
CA ASP A 54 -0.69 6.33 0.10
C ASP A 54 -0.24 7.41 -0.92
N ASN A 55 1.07 7.68 -1.02
CA ASN A 55 1.58 8.74 -1.88
C ASN A 55 2.96 8.45 -2.51
N GLY A 56 3.40 7.21 -2.48
CA GLY A 56 4.64 6.77 -3.13
C GLY A 56 5.90 7.21 -2.41
N ILE A 57 7.04 6.89 -3.02
CA ILE A 57 8.39 7.26 -2.58
C ILE A 57 8.77 8.65 -3.10
N ASN A 58 9.66 9.34 -2.38
CA ASN A 58 10.23 10.59 -2.87
C ASN A 58 11.65 10.36 -3.43
N GLU A 59 12.00 11.06 -4.50
CA GLU A 59 13.32 10.93 -5.17
C GLU A 59 14.50 11.23 -4.25
N ARG A 60 14.35 12.07 -3.21
CA ARG A 60 15.39 12.33 -2.20
C ARG A 60 15.83 11.08 -1.46
N PHE A 61 14.97 10.06 -1.43
CA PHE A 61 15.25 8.80 -0.77
C PHE A 61 16.11 7.87 -1.65
N LEU A 62 16.11 8.07 -2.96
CA LEU A 62 16.92 7.29 -3.89
C LEU A 62 18.38 7.69 -3.81
N ILE A 63 19.28 6.71 -3.73
CA ILE A 63 20.74 6.92 -3.74
C ILE A 63 21.29 6.33 -5.03
N ASN A 64 21.88 7.18 -5.86
CA ASN A 64 22.41 6.78 -7.17
C ASN A 64 21.41 6.00 -8.04
N GLY A 65 20.14 6.41 -8.03
CA GLY A 65 19.07 5.74 -8.78
C GLY A 65 18.63 4.40 -8.20
N CYS A 66 18.90 4.17 -6.92
CA CYS A 66 18.50 2.95 -6.23
C CYS A 66 17.70 3.26 -4.95
N ALA A 67 16.66 2.49 -4.73
CA ALA A 67 15.94 2.42 -3.46
C ALA A 67 16.70 1.53 -2.46
N TRP A 68 16.06 1.17 -1.34
CA TRP A 68 16.67 0.30 -0.33
C TRP A 68 17.13 -1.05 -0.93
N GLY A 69 18.15 -1.64 -0.31
CA GLY A 69 18.74 -2.88 -0.78
C GLY A 69 19.48 -2.78 -2.11
N GLY A 70 19.70 -1.57 -2.63
CA GLY A 70 20.37 -1.35 -3.92
C GLY A 70 19.47 -1.64 -5.13
N CYS A 71 18.14 -1.73 -4.94
CA CYS A 71 17.19 -1.96 -6.02
C CYS A 71 17.14 -0.75 -6.96
N PRO A 72 17.44 -0.89 -8.26
CA PRO A 72 17.23 0.17 -9.23
C PRO A 72 15.81 0.69 -9.19
N ALA A 73 15.63 2.01 -9.21
CA ALA A 73 14.31 2.62 -9.11
C ALA A 73 14.26 3.94 -9.90
N ASP A 74 13.11 4.25 -10.47
CA ASP A 74 12.78 5.57 -11.02
C ASP A 74 11.39 5.93 -10.50
N ALA A 75 11.38 6.83 -9.53
CA ALA A 75 10.18 7.22 -8.81
C ALA A 75 10.42 8.56 -8.11
N GLY A 76 9.37 9.25 -7.73
CA GLY A 76 9.49 10.49 -7.00
C GLY A 76 8.22 11.30 -6.96
N GLU A 77 8.31 12.50 -6.39
CA GLU A 77 7.22 13.47 -6.35
C GLU A 77 6.62 13.73 -7.74
N LYS A 78 7.49 13.83 -8.76
CA LYS A 78 7.07 14.09 -10.15
C LYS A 78 6.09 13.03 -10.68
N ASP A 79 6.27 11.75 -10.30
CA ASP A 79 5.46 10.66 -10.82
C ASP A 79 4.05 10.70 -10.21
N LEU A 80 3.95 10.93 -8.90
CA LEU A 80 2.68 11.17 -8.22
C LEU A 80 1.94 12.37 -8.81
N VAL A 81 2.63 13.53 -8.94
CA VAL A 81 2.02 14.77 -9.46
C VAL A 81 1.55 14.60 -10.90
N ASN A 82 2.37 13.98 -11.75
CA ASN A 82 2.01 13.72 -13.15
C ASN A 82 0.83 12.73 -13.27
N SER A 83 0.78 11.72 -12.41
CA SER A 83 -0.32 10.75 -12.42
C SER A 83 -1.63 11.32 -11.91
N LEU A 84 -1.59 12.21 -10.91
CA LEU A 84 -2.77 13.00 -10.51
C LEU A 84 -3.20 13.96 -11.64
N ALA A 85 -2.27 14.60 -12.33
CA ALA A 85 -2.59 15.49 -13.45
C ALA A 85 -3.27 14.77 -14.63
N LYS A 86 -2.94 13.49 -14.89
CA LYS A 86 -3.62 12.67 -15.92
C LYS A 86 -5.11 12.48 -15.63
N VAL A 87 -5.53 12.58 -14.37
CA VAL A 87 -6.95 12.51 -13.96
C VAL A 87 -7.53 13.88 -13.63
N GLY A 88 -6.82 14.97 -13.99
CA GLY A 88 -7.28 16.34 -13.84
C GLY A 88 -7.14 16.92 -12.43
N LEU A 89 -6.32 16.33 -11.58
CA LEU A 89 -6.11 16.74 -10.20
C LEU A 89 -4.66 17.17 -9.94
N LYS A 90 -4.48 17.92 -8.87
CA LYS A 90 -3.20 18.25 -8.23
C LYS A 90 -3.26 17.87 -6.75
N PRO A 91 -2.13 17.78 -6.04
CA PRO A 91 -2.13 17.38 -4.64
C PRO A 91 -3.07 18.18 -3.73
N SER A 92 -3.24 19.50 -3.99
CA SER A 92 -4.15 20.34 -3.21
C SER A 92 -5.65 20.07 -3.45
N ASP A 93 -6.00 19.23 -4.40
CA ASP A 93 -7.39 18.84 -4.69
C ASP A 93 -7.79 17.55 -3.94
N ILE A 94 -6.86 17.01 -3.15
CA ILE A 94 -7.10 15.83 -2.28
C ILE A 94 -7.69 16.32 -0.95
N ASP A 95 -8.89 15.83 -0.65
CA ASP A 95 -9.63 16.18 0.58
C ASP A 95 -9.17 15.39 1.80
N LEU A 96 -8.70 14.15 1.57
CA LEU A 96 -8.28 13.25 2.64
C LEU A 96 -7.14 12.34 2.16
N MET A 97 -6.08 12.29 2.98
CA MET A 97 -4.95 11.37 2.80
C MET A 97 -5.08 10.20 3.78
N LEU A 98 -5.05 8.98 3.29
CA LEU A 98 -5.07 7.76 4.08
C LEU A 98 -3.73 7.03 3.92
N TYR A 99 -3.02 6.79 5.00
CA TYR A 99 -1.80 6.00 4.96
C TYR A 99 -2.08 4.55 5.36
N THR A 100 -1.72 3.59 4.51
CA THR A 100 -1.73 2.18 4.91
C THR A 100 -0.70 1.95 6.01
N HIS A 101 0.47 2.55 5.86
CA HIS A 101 1.56 2.62 6.82
C HIS A 101 2.54 3.73 6.43
N LEU A 102 3.57 3.97 7.23
CA LEU A 102 4.47 5.13 7.06
C LEU A 102 5.88 4.74 6.59
N HIS A 103 6.03 3.65 5.83
CA HIS A 103 7.28 3.40 5.13
C HIS A 103 7.55 4.46 4.05
N ASN A 104 8.80 4.53 3.62
CA ASN A 104 9.31 5.57 2.71
C ASN A 104 8.58 5.62 1.36
N ASP A 105 8.03 4.52 0.90
CA ASP A 105 7.37 4.37 -0.40
C ASP A 105 5.82 4.44 -0.32
N HIS A 106 5.27 4.67 0.87
CA HIS A 106 3.85 4.92 1.11
C HIS A 106 3.58 6.33 1.63
N ALA A 107 4.54 6.93 2.36
CA ALA A 107 4.43 8.26 2.94
C ALA A 107 5.50 9.25 2.41
N GLY A 108 6.26 8.89 1.39
CA GLY A 108 7.43 9.62 0.93
C GLY A 108 7.16 11.05 0.47
N ASN A 109 5.95 11.33 -0.02
CA ASN A 109 5.55 12.64 -0.52
C ASN A 109 4.62 13.41 0.44
N ALA A 110 4.75 13.18 1.75
CA ALA A 110 3.92 13.83 2.78
C ALA A 110 4.00 15.38 2.74
N GLN A 111 5.09 15.97 2.21
CA GLN A 111 5.23 17.42 2.04
C GLN A 111 4.15 18.05 1.16
N LEU A 112 3.57 17.30 0.25
CA LEU A 112 2.50 17.77 -0.64
C LEU A 112 1.15 17.89 0.07
N PHE A 113 0.99 17.26 1.25
CA PHE A 113 -0.28 17.07 1.94
C PHE A 113 -0.31 17.66 3.35
N THR A 114 0.57 18.64 3.66
CA THR A 114 0.65 19.26 4.99
C THR A 114 -0.62 20.02 5.38
N ASN A 115 -1.44 20.42 4.41
CA ASN A 115 -2.74 21.07 4.62
C ASN A 115 -3.93 20.16 4.32
N THR A 116 -3.69 18.90 4.04
CA THR A 116 -4.73 17.88 3.77
C THR A 116 -4.98 17.09 5.03
N ARG A 117 -6.26 16.92 5.42
CA ARG A 117 -6.59 16.00 6.50
C ARG A 117 -5.98 14.62 6.23
N SER A 118 -5.31 14.04 7.22
CA SER A 118 -4.58 12.79 7.04
C SER A 118 -4.89 11.81 8.18
N ILE A 119 -4.88 10.51 7.88
CA ILE A 119 -5.14 9.47 8.88
C ILE A 119 -4.05 8.40 8.81
N ALA A 120 -3.48 8.09 9.97
CA ALA A 120 -2.56 6.97 10.18
C ALA A 120 -2.86 6.29 11.53
N GLN A 121 -2.36 5.06 11.72
CA GLN A 121 -2.42 4.44 13.06
C GLN A 121 -1.37 5.06 13.98
N PHE A 122 -1.72 5.19 15.25
CA PHE A 122 -0.82 5.71 16.28
C PHE A 122 0.47 4.88 16.38
N ASP A 123 0.35 3.54 16.39
CA ASP A 123 1.51 2.67 16.49
C ASP A 123 2.46 2.81 15.29
N ASP A 124 1.96 3.15 14.11
CA ASP A 124 2.80 3.34 12.94
C ASP A 124 3.53 4.68 12.97
N TYR A 125 2.83 5.71 13.45
CA TYR A 125 3.45 7.01 13.68
C TYR A 125 4.51 6.96 14.80
N ASP A 126 4.24 6.23 15.89
CA ASP A 126 5.24 5.97 16.92
C ASP A 126 6.44 5.19 16.38
N ASN A 127 6.22 4.20 15.51
CA ASN A 127 7.28 3.44 14.86
C ASN A 127 8.17 4.33 13.98
N LEU A 128 7.57 5.23 13.17
CA LEU A 128 8.32 6.21 12.38
C LEU A 128 9.21 7.10 13.25
N LEU A 129 8.73 7.52 14.44
CA LEU A 129 9.49 8.36 15.36
C LEU A 129 10.56 7.58 16.13
N ASN A 130 10.33 6.30 16.39
CA ASN A 130 11.13 5.42 17.22
C ASN A 130 11.38 4.06 16.54
N PRO A 131 11.99 4.06 15.33
CA PRO A 131 12.23 2.81 14.60
C PRO A 131 13.23 1.93 15.36
N CYS A 132 13.09 0.61 15.24
CA CYS A 132 14.13 -0.29 15.74
C CYS A 132 15.40 -0.20 14.86
N TYR A 133 16.54 -0.66 15.40
CA TYR A 133 17.82 -0.56 14.70
C TYR A 133 17.80 -1.21 13.31
N GLY A 134 17.13 -2.35 13.15
CA GLY A 134 16.99 -3.04 11.86
C GLY A 134 16.28 -2.20 10.80
N GLU A 135 15.19 -1.54 11.17
CA GLU A 135 14.42 -0.65 10.28
C GLU A 135 15.26 0.57 9.86
N THR A 136 16.04 1.13 10.81
CA THR A 136 16.94 2.24 10.51
C THR A 136 18.03 1.84 9.52
N VAL A 137 18.64 0.66 9.70
CA VAL A 137 19.69 0.14 8.79
C VAL A 137 19.14 -0.18 7.41
N ARG A 138 17.95 -0.78 7.33
CA ARG A 138 17.26 -1.04 6.05
C ARG A 138 16.70 0.24 5.41
N ARG A 139 16.57 1.33 6.17
CA ARG A 139 15.96 2.58 5.73
C ARG A 139 14.46 2.40 5.39
N ASP A 140 13.73 1.68 6.22
CA ASP A 140 12.31 1.42 5.98
C ASP A 140 11.49 2.72 6.02
N HIS A 141 11.85 3.67 6.87
CA HIS A 141 11.24 4.98 6.98
C HIS A 141 12.08 6.09 6.35
N ASP A 142 11.43 7.12 5.83
CA ASP A 142 12.09 8.38 5.46
C ASP A 142 11.93 9.41 6.59
N PRO A 143 12.98 9.68 7.41
CA PRO A 143 12.88 10.66 8.49
C PRO A 143 12.53 12.08 8.03
N ALA A 144 12.75 12.39 6.74
CA ALA A 144 12.43 13.71 6.18
C ALA A 144 10.92 13.99 6.13
N VAL A 145 10.06 12.98 6.25
CA VAL A 145 8.60 13.18 6.31
C VAL A 145 8.11 13.64 7.69
N ILE A 146 8.90 13.40 8.75
CA ILE A 146 8.50 13.69 10.14
C ILE A 146 8.10 15.16 10.36
N PRO A 147 8.86 16.17 9.89
CA PRO A 147 8.45 17.56 10.02
C PRO A 147 7.08 17.84 9.39
N TYR A 148 6.85 17.33 8.19
CA TYR A 148 5.61 17.56 7.44
C TYR A 148 4.40 16.91 8.13
N LEU A 149 4.54 15.71 8.66
CA LEU A 149 3.49 15.06 9.44
C LEU A 149 3.22 15.79 10.76
N LYS A 150 4.26 16.32 11.42
CA LYS A 150 4.12 17.12 12.66
C LYS A 150 3.47 18.50 12.41
N GLU A 151 3.74 19.11 11.27
CA GLU A 151 3.15 20.40 10.88
C GLU A 151 1.69 20.27 10.43
N ASN A 152 1.28 19.08 9.99
CA ASN A 152 -0.08 18.80 9.57
C ASN A 152 -1.04 18.82 10.78
N LYS A 153 -1.77 19.94 10.94
CA LYS A 153 -2.70 20.14 12.05
C LYS A 153 -3.93 19.23 12.00
N ASP A 154 -4.21 18.68 10.83
CA ASP A 154 -5.33 17.78 10.57
C ASP A 154 -4.90 16.31 10.47
N LEU A 155 -3.69 15.97 10.93
CA LEU A 155 -3.27 14.58 11.10
C LEU A 155 -4.03 13.95 12.27
N ILE A 156 -4.79 12.92 11.96
CA ILE A 156 -5.55 12.12 12.92
C ILE A 156 -4.82 10.80 13.13
N LEU A 157 -4.41 10.54 14.34
CA LEU A 157 -3.83 9.28 14.74
C LEU A 157 -4.91 8.42 15.39
N VAL A 158 -5.23 7.30 14.73
CA VAL A 158 -6.23 6.35 15.22
C VAL A 158 -5.55 5.17 15.90
N ASP A 159 -6.25 4.51 16.82
CA ASP A 159 -5.80 3.25 17.43
C ASP A 159 -6.89 2.20 17.28
N GLY A 160 -6.72 1.34 16.30
CA GLY A 160 -7.67 0.28 16.00
C GLY A 160 -8.56 0.54 14.78
N ASP A 161 -9.73 -0.08 14.80
CA ASP A 161 -10.70 -0.03 13.70
C ASP A 161 -11.66 1.14 13.85
N MET A 162 -12.07 1.74 12.71
CA MET A 162 -13.12 2.76 12.73
C MET A 162 -13.90 2.79 11.41
N ASP A 163 -15.17 3.15 11.48
CA ASP A 163 -15.95 3.51 10.30
C ASP A 163 -15.59 4.97 9.93
N LEU A 164 -15.01 5.16 8.75
CA LEU A 164 -14.55 6.48 8.32
C LEU A 164 -15.70 7.31 7.76
N CYS A 165 -16.39 6.76 6.79
CA CYS A 165 -17.57 7.34 6.16
C CYS A 165 -18.36 6.23 5.46
N GLU A 166 -19.47 6.60 4.81
CA GLU A 166 -20.27 5.63 4.06
C GLU A 166 -19.40 4.93 2.99
N GLY A 167 -19.32 3.61 3.10
CA GLY A 167 -18.61 2.74 2.17
C GLY A 167 -17.09 2.66 2.41
N ILE A 168 -16.54 3.26 3.45
CA ILE A 168 -15.12 3.11 3.82
C ILE A 168 -14.99 2.81 5.32
N ARG A 169 -14.33 1.70 5.62
CA ARG A 169 -13.93 1.30 6.98
C ARG A 169 -12.42 1.12 7.06
N ILE A 170 -11.82 1.67 8.09
CA ILE A 170 -10.43 1.45 8.46
C ILE A 170 -10.38 0.22 9.37
N ILE A 171 -9.47 -0.69 9.11
CA ILE A 171 -9.16 -1.84 9.97
C ILE A 171 -7.67 -1.88 10.25
N LYS A 172 -7.29 -1.96 11.52
CA LYS A 172 -5.89 -2.11 11.93
C LYS A 172 -5.43 -3.53 11.58
N THR A 173 -4.37 -3.63 10.78
CA THR A 173 -3.84 -4.89 10.25
C THR A 173 -2.32 -4.95 10.41
N PRO A 174 -1.81 -5.02 11.67
CA PRO A 174 -0.38 -5.06 11.93
C PRO A 174 0.25 -6.34 11.39
N GLY A 175 1.56 -6.31 11.22
CA GLY A 175 2.36 -7.46 10.76
C GLY A 175 3.51 -7.02 9.89
N HIS A 176 3.25 -6.30 8.81
CA HIS A 176 4.29 -5.66 8.01
C HIS A 176 4.97 -4.54 8.80
N THR A 177 4.20 -3.62 9.35
CA THR A 177 4.64 -2.67 10.40
C THR A 177 3.84 -2.89 11.68
N ARG A 178 4.20 -2.17 12.76
CA ARG A 178 3.50 -2.19 14.05
C ARG A 178 2.06 -1.68 13.94
N GLY A 179 1.83 -0.71 13.06
CA GLY A 179 0.58 0.01 12.93
C GLY A 179 -0.01 -0.02 11.53
N SER A 180 0.36 -0.97 10.67
CA SER A 180 -0.28 -1.09 9.35
C SER A 180 -1.80 -1.17 9.48
N GLN A 181 -2.48 -0.56 8.53
CA GLN A 181 -3.94 -0.60 8.42
C GLN A 181 -4.37 -0.90 6.99
N SER A 182 -5.56 -1.45 6.86
CA SER A 182 -6.19 -1.72 5.58
C SER A 182 -7.51 -0.95 5.48
N PHE A 183 -7.97 -0.73 4.25
CA PHE A 183 -9.21 -0.02 3.99
C PHE A 183 -10.19 -0.94 3.28
N VAL A 184 -11.33 -1.21 3.92
CA VAL A 184 -12.45 -1.94 3.33
C VAL A 184 -13.34 -0.92 2.64
N VAL A 185 -13.42 -0.99 1.31
CA VAL A 185 -14.09 0.02 0.49
C VAL A 185 -15.16 -0.61 -0.38
N ASN A 186 -16.35 -0.03 -0.37
CA ASN A 186 -17.41 -0.32 -1.34
C ASN A 186 -17.17 0.50 -2.59
N THR A 187 -16.52 -0.11 -3.57
CA THR A 187 -16.27 0.54 -4.85
C THR A 187 -17.42 0.37 -5.83
N THR A 188 -17.39 1.10 -6.94
CA THR A 188 -18.32 0.90 -8.06
C THR A 188 -18.24 -0.49 -8.69
N ASN A 189 -17.12 -1.19 -8.47
CA ASN A 189 -16.87 -2.56 -8.95
C ASN A 189 -17.06 -3.63 -7.84
N GLY A 190 -17.73 -3.26 -6.73
CA GLY A 190 -17.95 -4.13 -5.57
C GLY A 190 -16.94 -3.89 -4.45
N LEU A 191 -16.98 -4.76 -3.45
CA LEU A 191 -16.10 -4.66 -2.28
C LEU A 191 -14.63 -4.86 -2.69
N ARG A 192 -13.76 -4.00 -2.15
CA ARG A 192 -12.29 -4.13 -2.25
C ARG A 192 -11.66 -3.87 -0.88
N VAL A 193 -10.55 -4.54 -0.61
CA VAL A 193 -9.74 -4.31 0.60
C VAL A 193 -8.35 -3.88 0.17
N PHE A 194 -8.01 -2.61 0.44
CA PHE A 194 -6.69 -2.05 0.21
C PHE A 194 -5.81 -2.44 1.37
N VAL A 195 -4.87 -3.34 1.14
CA VAL A 195 -4.10 -4.00 2.21
C VAL A 195 -2.69 -3.43 2.39
N GLY A 196 -2.29 -2.46 1.53
CA GLY A 196 -0.90 -1.97 1.52
C GLY A 196 0.07 -3.13 1.39
N ASP A 197 1.05 -3.15 2.26
CA ASP A 197 2.11 -4.15 2.29
C ASP A 197 1.89 -5.27 3.31
N LEU A 198 0.68 -5.38 3.89
CA LEU A 198 0.30 -6.63 4.55
C LEU A 198 0.56 -7.81 3.60
N PHE A 199 0.26 -7.57 2.30
CA PHE A 199 0.74 -8.36 1.17
C PHE A 199 1.20 -7.41 0.06
N HIS A 200 2.49 -7.42 -0.28
CA HIS A 200 3.02 -6.61 -1.38
C HIS A 200 2.40 -7.00 -2.72
N LEU A 201 2.19 -8.31 -2.91
CA LEU A 201 1.67 -8.93 -4.12
C LEU A 201 0.51 -9.87 -3.80
N ARG A 202 -0.44 -10.00 -4.72
CA ARG A 202 -1.55 -10.97 -4.61
C ARG A 202 -1.05 -12.40 -4.43
N SER A 203 0.07 -12.77 -5.07
CA SER A 203 0.68 -14.11 -4.93
C SER A 203 1.12 -14.44 -3.51
N MET A 204 1.26 -13.46 -2.63
CA MET A 204 1.57 -13.70 -1.22
C MET A 204 0.31 -14.08 -0.42
N ALA A 205 -0.83 -13.49 -0.75
CA ALA A 205 -2.12 -13.83 -0.14
C ALA A 205 -2.76 -15.06 -0.78
N PHE A 206 -2.41 -15.36 -2.03
CA PHE A 206 -2.89 -16.49 -2.83
C PHE A 206 -1.71 -17.25 -3.41
N PRO A 207 -1.02 -18.07 -2.58
CA PRO A 207 0.26 -18.68 -2.93
C PRO A 207 0.20 -19.69 -4.08
N THR A 208 -0.98 -20.11 -4.49
CA THR A 208 -1.19 -21.04 -5.62
C THR A 208 -1.23 -20.34 -6.98
N LEU A 209 -1.15 -19.01 -7.02
CA LEU A 209 -1.05 -18.27 -8.28
C LEU A 209 0.24 -18.63 -9.02
N THR A 210 0.14 -18.78 -10.34
CA THR A 210 1.22 -19.19 -11.23
C THR A 210 1.75 -18.06 -12.11
N GLU A 211 1.06 -16.92 -12.12
CA GLU A 211 1.39 -15.79 -12.98
C GLU A 211 1.09 -14.46 -12.27
N MET A 212 1.86 -13.46 -12.64
CA MET A 212 1.61 -12.04 -12.30
C MET A 212 2.01 -11.15 -13.47
N LYS A 213 1.58 -9.90 -13.48
CA LYS A 213 2.14 -8.88 -14.39
C LYS A 213 3.31 -8.19 -13.72
N ASP A 214 4.32 -7.82 -14.52
CA ASP A 214 5.32 -6.83 -14.09
C ASP A 214 4.83 -5.39 -14.38
N TYR A 215 5.67 -4.40 -14.03
CA TYR A 215 5.34 -2.98 -14.25
C TYR A 215 5.10 -2.64 -15.74
N ASP A 216 5.75 -3.32 -16.67
CA ASP A 216 5.62 -3.08 -18.11
C ASP A 216 4.46 -3.90 -18.73
N GLY A 217 3.67 -4.62 -17.89
CA GLY A 217 2.51 -5.42 -18.29
C GLY A 217 2.86 -6.79 -18.85
N GLN A 218 4.12 -7.21 -18.73
CA GLN A 218 4.55 -8.52 -19.19
C GLN A 218 4.10 -9.59 -18.18
N ILE A 219 3.70 -10.75 -18.68
CA ILE A 219 3.38 -11.88 -17.82
C ILE A 219 4.67 -12.49 -17.27
N VAL A 220 4.76 -12.56 -15.97
CA VAL A 220 5.84 -13.21 -15.24
C VAL A 220 5.29 -14.49 -14.60
N HIS A 221 5.89 -15.63 -14.98
CA HIS A 221 5.57 -16.90 -14.34
C HIS A 221 6.16 -16.96 -12.94
N ILE A 222 5.39 -17.50 -12.00
CA ILE A 222 5.79 -17.69 -10.61
C ILE A 222 5.59 -19.15 -10.20
N THR A 223 6.51 -19.66 -9.40
CA THR A 223 6.38 -21.01 -8.85
C THR A 223 5.37 -21.01 -7.71
N PRO A 224 4.24 -21.71 -7.83
CA PRO A 224 3.23 -21.73 -6.78
C PRO A 224 3.72 -22.50 -5.55
N TYR A 225 3.16 -22.17 -4.41
CA TYR A 225 3.27 -22.99 -3.20
C TYR A 225 2.21 -24.09 -3.21
N ASP A 226 2.37 -25.04 -2.30
CA ASP A 226 1.38 -26.08 -2.02
C ASP A 226 0.07 -25.46 -1.49
N GLU A 227 -1.07 -26.06 -1.79
CA GLU A 227 -2.40 -25.59 -1.35
C GLU A 227 -2.55 -25.52 0.18
N SER A 228 -1.70 -26.23 0.93
CA SER A 228 -1.67 -26.17 2.39
C SER A 228 -1.06 -24.89 2.96
N VAL A 229 -0.39 -24.07 2.12
CA VAL A 229 0.20 -22.78 2.52
C VAL A 229 -0.88 -21.69 2.44
N PRO A 230 -1.34 -21.15 3.56
CA PRO A 230 -2.47 -20.20 3.56
C PRO A 230 -2.08 -18.82 3.02
N CYS A 231 -0.87 -18.37 3.28
CA CYS A 231 -0.28 -17.12 2.80
C CYS A 231 1.23 -17.15 2.97
N VAL A 232 1.93 -16.25 2.32
CA VAL A 232 3.40 -16.11 2.41
C VAL A 232 3.74 -14.73 2.95
N ALA A 233 4.51 -14.69 4.01
CA ALA A 233 5.06 -13.45 4.54
C ALA A 233 6.28 -13.01 3.73
N SER A 234 6.46 -11.70 3.52
CA SER A 234 7.70 -11.16 2.97
C SER A 234 8.84 -11.24 3.97
N THR A 235 10.06 -10.96 3.52
CA THR A 235 11.20 -10.78 4.42
C THR A 235 11.14 -9.44 5.18
N LEU A 236 10.32 -8.51 4.69
CA LEU A 236 10.06 -7.20 5.30
C LEU A 236 8.83 -7.32 6.21
N ILE A 237 9.01 -7.88 7.39
CA ILE A 237 7.93 -8.12 8.33
C ILE A 237 8.36 -7.77 9.75
N TYR A 238 7.51 -7.04 10.44
CA TYR A 238 7.69 -6.71 11.85
C TYR A 238 7.30 -7.89 12.76
N ASN A 239 6.15 -8.52 12.51
CA ASN A 239 5.63 -9.60 13.34
C ASN A 239 4.81 -10.62 12.55
N HIS A 240 5.28 -11.86 12.48
CA HIS A 240 4.59 -12.94 11.77
C HIS A 240 3.23 -13.32 12.37
N TYR A 241 3.10 -13.35 13.70
CA TYR A 241 1.82 -13.72 14.33
C TYR A 241 0.74 -12.68 14.09
N ASP A 242 1.12 -11.41 14.12
CA ASP A 242 0.16 -10.33 13.82
C ASP A 242 -0.21 -10.33 12.33
N LEU A 243 0.72 -10.68 11.44
CA LEU A 243 0.40 -10.85 10.02
C LEU A 243 -0.68 -11.92 9.82
N TYR A 244 -0.56 -13.09 10.45
CA TYR A 244 -1.56 -14.15 10.33
C TYR A 244 -2.93 -13.73 10.89
N LYS A 245 -2.97 -13.02 12.03
CA LYS A 245 -4.21 -12.46 12.56
C LYS A 245 -4.83 -11.44 11.61
N SER A 246 -4.00 -10.59 11.02
CA SER A 246 -4.42 -9.58 10.04
C SER A 246 -4.92 -10.24 8.75
N TYR A 247 -4.29 -11.32 8.29
CA TYR A 247 -4.77 -12.15 7.18
C TYR A 247 -6.19 -12.66 7.44
N ASP A 248 -6.41 -13.30 8.61
CA ASP A 248 -7.73 -13.80 8.99
C ASP A 248 -8.75 -12.67 9.08
N LYS A 249 -8.35 -11.51 9.61
CA LYS A 249 -9.20 -10.33 9.73
C LYS A 249 -9.60 -9.80 8.36
N VAL A 250 -8.66 -9.60 7.44
CA VAL A 250 -8.95 -9.15 6.06
C VAL A 250 -9.86 -10.15 5.36
N ARG A 251 -9.56 -11.44 5.47
CA ARG A 251 -10.37 -12.51 4.89
C ARG A 251 -11.83 -12.47 5.36
N SER A 252 -12.06 -12.14 6.64
CA SER A 252 -13.41 -12.07 7.21
C SER A 252 -14.30 -10.97 6.60
N TYR A 253 -13.71 -9.97 5.95
CA TYR A 253 -14.44 -8.91 5.25
C TYR A 253 -14.77 -9.28 3.80
N CYS A 254 -14.04 -10.22 3.20
CA CYS A 254 -14.26 -10.64 1.82
C CYS A 254 -15.44 -11.64 1.76
N PRO A 255 -16.43 -11.44 0.87
CA PRO A 255 -17.55 -12.40 0.70
C PRO A 255 -17.04 -13.79 0.32
N GLU A 256 -16.01 -13.84 -0.51
CA GLU A 256 -15.25 -15.02 -0.89
C GLU A 256 -13.75 -14.67 -0.83
N TRP A 257 -12.91 -15.66 -0.57
CA TRP A 257 -11.47 -15.44 -0.58
C TRP A 257 -10.92 -15.59 -1.98
N LYS A 258 -10.84 -14.47 -2.71
CA LYS A 258 -10.37 -14.40 -4.11
C LYS A 258 -9.44 -13.21 -4.33
N PRO A 259 -8.49 -13.30 -5.29
CA PRO A 259 -7.52 -12.23 -5.57
C PRO A 259 -8.16 -10.88 -5.91
N GLU A 260 -9.31 -10.88 -6.56
CA GLU A 260 -10.02 -9.66 -6.99
C GLU A 260 -10.46 -8.75 -5.85
N TYR A 261 -10.61 -9.28 -4.62
CA TYR A 261 -10.96 -8.47 -3.46
C TYR A 261 -9.77 -7.70 -2.87
N LEU A 262 -8.53 -8.12 -3.16
CA LEU A 262 -7.34 -7.51 -2.58
C LEU A 262 -6.67 -6.52 -3.51
N ILE A 263 -6.41 -5.33 -2.96
CA ILE A 263 -5.62 -4.28 -3.59
C ILE A 263 -4.32 -4.16 -2.80
N CYS A 264 -3.24 -4.69 -3.37
CA CYS A 264 -1.91 -4.77 -2.76
C CYS A 264 -1.04 -3.58 -3.17
N GLY A 265 -0.06 -3.20 -2.32
CA GLY A 265 0.75 -2.00 -2.49
C GLY A 265 1.65 -2.01 -3.74
N HIS A 266 2.09 -3.17 -4.22
CA HIS A 266 3.02 -3.31 -5.34
C HIS A 266 2.54 -4.22 -6.47
N GLU A 267 1.24 -4.54 -6.52
CA GLU A 267 0.66 -5.41 -7.54
C GLU A 267 0.50 -4.68 -8.87
N SER A 268 1.34 -5.02 -9.83
CA SER A 268 1.33 -4.37 -11.16
C SER A 268 0.03 -4.53 -11.94
N GLY A 269 -0.73 -5.59 -11.69
CA GLY A 269 -2.04 -5.81 -12.31
C GLY A 269 -3.00 -4.63 -12.14
N HIS A 270 -2.84 -3.87 -11.03
CA HIS A 270 -3.67 -2.69 -10.77
C HIS A 270 -3.44 -1.54 -11.77
N LEU A 271 -2.27 -1.43 -12.39
CA LEU A 271 -2.01 -0.47 -13.48
C LEU A 271 -2.78 -0.81 -14.76
N TYR A 272 -3.22 -2.06 -14.90
CA TYR A 272 -3.87 -2.62 -16.08
C TYR A 272 -5.36 -2.92 -15.85
N GLY A 273 -5.97 -2.28 -14.85
CA GLY A 273 -7.42 -2.35 -14.60
C GLY A 273 -7.88 -3.54 -13.78
N GLU A 274 -6.99 -4.26 -13.12
CA GLU A 274 -7.32 -5.36 -12.21
C GLU A 274 -7.73 -4.84 -10.81
N ILE A 275 -8.73 -3.94 -10.75
CA ILE A 275 -9.28 -3.33 -9.53
C ILE A 275 -10.76 -3.67 -9.36
#